data_043f45ba400d469d05c077cc9c36ee21
#
_entry.id   043f45ba400d469d05c077cc9c36ee21
#
_cell.length_a   1.000
_cell.length_b   1.000
_cell.length_c   1.000
_cell.angle_alpha   90.00
_cell.angle_beta   90.00
_cell.angle_gamma   90.00
#
_symmetry.space_group_name_H-M   'P 1'
#
loop_
_entity.id
_entity.type
_entity.pdbx_description
1 polymer ?
#
loop_
_entity_poly.entity_id
_entity_poly.type
_entity_poly.pdbx_seq_one_letter_code
_entity_poly.pdbx_strand_id
1 'polypeptide(L)'
;RTITQQLAKTLFPREEATGKFPGEAVFKLVVSKFKEWITAVKLERNYTKEEIMAMYMNAIFFGSNAYGIKAAANTFFNKEPSELKLEESAVLVGAVNKPTRFNPVLNYDRSLARRNHVLSQMSKYGFISQEYADALMAMPIVLDYNQQDHNTSLAPYFRDMLRKYMSASEPVRKNYYFADDYRADLDLWENDPLYGWLNKNFKPDG
;
A
#
# COMPACT_ATOMS: atom_id res chain seq x y z
N ARG A 1 -7.91 7.54 -15.35
CA ARG A 1 -7.30 6.25 -15.03
C ARG A 1 -8.36 5.32 -14.47
N THR A 2 -8.44 4.10 -14.97
CA THR A 2 -9.31 3.06 -14.41
C THR A 2 -8.71 2.49 -13.11
N ILE A 3 -9.53 1.81 -12.32
CA ILE A 3 -9.07 1.11 -11.10
C ILE A 3 -8.02 0.06 -11.46
N THR A 4 -8.24 -0.67 -12.56
CA THR A 4 -7.29 -1.68 -13.07
C THR A 4 -5.92 -1.08 -13.39
N GLN A 5 -5.86 0.10 -14.00
CA GLN A 5 -4.60 0.81 -14.26
C GLN A 5 -3.93 1.28 -12.97
N GLN A 6 -4.71 1.67 -11.95
CA GLN A 6 -4.18 2.04 -10.64
C GLN A 6 -3.62 0.81 -9.93
N LEU A 7 -4.33 -0.32 -9.98
CA LEU A 7 -3.86 -1.60 -9.46
C LEU A 7 -2.56 -2.03 -10.15
N ALA A 8 -2.51 -2.00 -11.48
CA ALA A 8 -1.31 -2.33 -12.24
C ALA A 8 -0.10 -1.48 -11.81
N LYS A 9 -0.30 -0.18 -11.58
CA LYS A 9 0.76 0.71 -11.07
C LYS A 9 1.19 0.37 -9.64
N THR A 10 0.27 -0.08 -8.79
CA THR A 10 0.57 -0.44 -7.39
C THR A 10 1.33 -1.76 -7.31
N LEU A 11 0.96 -2.74 -8.13
CA LEU A 11 1.61 -4.04 -8.18
C LEU A 11 2.99 -3.99 -8.86
N PHE A 12 3.15 -3.09 -9.84
CA PHE A 12 4.39 -2.90 -10.59
C PHE A 12 4.80 -1.43 -10.53
N PRO A 13 5.44 -1.01 -9.42
CA PRO A 13 5.92 0.36 -9.28
C PRO A 13 6.84 0.74 -10.43
N ARG A 14 6.80 2.00 -10.82
CA ARG A 14 7.70 2.51 -11.84
C ARG A 14 9.12 2.57 -11.29
N GLU A 15 10.08 2.17 -12.12
CA GLU A 15 11.47 2.56 -11.89
C GLU A 15 11.56 4.10 -11.92
N GLU A 16 12.34 4.68 -11.01
CA GLU A 16 12.58 6.12 -11.01
C GLU A 16 13.22 6.51 -12.34
N ALA A 17 12.60 7.47 -13.02
CA ALA A 17 13.07 7.96 -14.31
C ALA A 17 14.30 8.88 -14.12
N THR A 18 15.41 8.31 -13.62
CA THR A 18 16.70 8.96 -13.63
C THR A 18 17.30 8.87 -15.03
N GLY A 19 17.04 9.88 -15.85
CA GLY A 19 17.59 9.98 -17.21
C GLY A 19 18.88 10.79 -17.21
N LYS A 20 19.92 10.30 -17.88
CA LYS A 20 21.18 11.05 -18.12
C LYS A 20 20.99 12.16 -19.16
N PHE A 21 19.92 12.12 -19.96
CA PHE A 21 19.60 13.09 -21.01
C PHE A 21 18.10 13.53 -20.93
N PRO A 22 17.76 14.78 -21.31
CA PRO A 22 16.39 15.32 -21.21
C PRO A 22 15.29 14.50 -21.92
N GLY A 23 15.62 13.77 -22.99
CA GLY A 23 14.68 12.92 -23.73
C GLY A 23 14.47 11.51 -23.16
N GLU A 24 15.44 11.00 -22.42
CA GLU A 24 15.42 9.63 -21.88
C GLU A 24 14.33 9.47 -20.80
N ALA A 25 14.18 10.46 -19.96
CA ALA A 25 13.15 10.47 -18.90
C ALA A 25 11.73 10.40 -19.49
N VAL A 26 11.48 11.14 -20.58
CA VAL A 26 10.19 11.13 -21.29
C VAL A 26 9.95 9.78 -21.94
N PHE A 27 10.94 9.20 -22.59
CA PHE A 27 10.85 7.88 -23.22
C PHE A 27 10.56 6.78 -22.17
N LYS A 28 11.28 6.75 -21.06
CA LYS A 28 11.04 5.83 -19.93
C LYS A 28 9.62 5.99 -19.38
N LEU A 29 9.14 7.23 -19.26
CA LEU A 29 7.77 7.50 -18.81
C LEU A 29 6.72 6.90 -19.77
N VAL A 30 6.91 7.05 -21.08
CA VAL A 30 6.02 6.51 -22.11
C VAL A 30 6.02 4.97 -22.07
N VAL A 31 7.20 4.35 -22.04
CA VAL A 31 7.34 2.88 -21.93
C VAL A 31 6.66 2.36 -20.66
N SER A 32 6.86 3.02 -19.52
CA SER A 32 6.20 2.67 -18.26
C SER A 32 4.68 2.75 -18.37
N LYS A 33 4.15 3.74 -19.08
CA LYS A 33 2.72 3.86 -19.34
C LYS A 33 2.16 2.73 -20.21
N PHE A 34 2.90 2.32 -21.24
CA PHE A 34 2.53 1.16 -22.04
C PHE A 34 2.53 -0.14 -21.22
N LYS A 35 3.54 -0.35 -20.37
CA LYS A 35 3.58 -1.50 -19.45
C LYS A 35 2.36 -1.52 -18.51
N GLU A 36 2.01 -0.38 -17.89
CA GLU A 36 0.81 -0.27 -17.06
C GLU A 36 -0.46 -0.64 -17.83
N TRP A 37 -0.59 -0.17 -19.08
CA TRP A 37 -1.75 -0.44 -19.91
C TRP A 37 -1.86 -1.92 -20.31
N ILE A 38 -0.76 -2.51 -20.77
CA ILE A 38 -0.72 -3.95 -21.13
C ILE A 38 -1.05 -4.81 -19.91
N THR A 39 -0.50 -4.46 -18.73
CA THR A 39 -0.81 -5.17 -17.48
C THR A 39 -2.28 -5.04 -17.11
N ALA A 40 -2.87 -3.85 -17.25
CA ALA A 40 -4.28 -3.64 -16.99
C ALA A 40 -5.17 -4.50 -17.91
N VAL A 41 -4.85 -4.58 -19.21
CA VAL A 41 -5.57 -5.44 -20.16
C VAL A 41 -5.43 -6.93 -19.79
N LYS A 42 -4.23 -7.36 -19.36
CA LYS A 42 -4.03 -8.74 -18.90
C LYS A 42 -4.85 -9.04 -17.65
N LEU A 43 -4.91 -8.12 -16.69
CA LEU A 43 -5.75 -8.27 -15.50
C LEU A 43 -7.23 -8.40 -15.87
N GLU A 44 -7.75 -7.53 -16.73
CA GLU A 44 -9.16 -7.55 -17.16
C GLU A 44 -9.53 -8.78 -17.98
N ARG A 45 -8.55 -9.46 -18.61
CA ARG A 45 -8.77 -10.72 -19.33
C ARG A 45 -8.79 -11.95 -18.43
N ASN A 46 -8.07 -11.91 -17.30
CA ASN A 46 -7.86 -13.07 -16.43
C ASN A 46 -8.67 -13.04 -15.13
N TYR A 47 -9.19 -11.86 -14.75
CA TYR A 47 -9.88 -11.65 -13.48
C TYR A 47 -11.21 -10.93 -13.69
N THR A 48 -12.20 -11.25 -12.87
CA THR A 48 -13.47 -10.55 -12.80
C THR A 48 -13.31 -9.15 -12.21
N LYS A 49 -14.34 -8.31 -12.36
CA LYS A 49 -14.34 -6.97 -11.77
C LYS A 49 -14.25 -7.01 -10.24
N GLU A 50 -14.90 -7.99 -9.62
CA GLU A 50 -14.92 -8.21 -8.18
C GLU A 50 -13.53 -8.60 -7.68
N GLU A 51 -12.85 -9.50 -8.38
CA GLU A 51 -11.48 -9.90 -8.05
C GLU A 51 -10.49 -8.74 -8.20
N ILE A 52 -10.60 -7.96 -9.28
CA ILE A 52 -9.78 -6.76 -9.49
C ILE A 52 -10.04 -5.74 -8.38
N MET A 53 -11.30 -5.54 -7.99
CA MET A 53 -11.65 -4.65 -6.89
C MET A 53 -11.07 -5.14 -5.56
N ALA A 54 -11.19 -6.44 -5.26
CA ALA A 54 -10.61 -7.05 -4.06
C ALA A 54 -9.09 -6.89 -4.02
N MET A 55 -8.40 -7.17 -5.12
CA MET A 55 -6.94 -6.96 -5.23
C MET A 55 -6.58 -5.49 -5.02
N TYR A 56 -7.35 -4.56 -5.62
CA TYR A 56 -7.13 -3.13 -5.47
C TYR A 56 -7.28 -2.69 -4.01
N MET A 57 -8.40 -3.04 -3.37
CA MET A 57 -8.67 -2.67 -1.97
C MET A 57 -7.65 -3.28 -1.00
N ASN A 58 -7.07 -4.44 -1.31
CA ASN A 58 -6.04 -5.07 -0.50
C ASN A 58 -4.63 -4.49 -0.71
N ALA A 59 -4.39 -3.81 -1.84
CA ALA A 59 -3.06 -3.30 -2.20
C ALA A 59 -2.87 -1.81 -1.90
N ILE A 60 -3.95 -1.02 -1.83
CA ILE A 60 -3.84 0.45 -1.72
C ILE A 60 -3.54 0.92 -0.30
N PHE A 61 -2.93 2.10 -0.23
CA PHE A 61 -2.64 2.79 1.01
C PHE A 61 -3.80 3.70 1.44
N PHE A 62 -4.24 3.59 2.70
CA PHE A 62 -5.36 4.36 3.28
C PHE A 62 -4.92 5.48 4.23
N GLY A 63 -3.63 5.61 4.52
CA GLY A 63 -3.09 6.52 5.53
C GLY A 63 -2.78 5.80 6.85
N SER A 64 -2.12 6.49 7.79
CA SER A 64 -1.76 5.94 9.12
C SER A 64 -1.08 4.56 9.06
N ASN A 65 -0.19 4.35 8.12
CA ASN A 65 0.49 3.07 7.83
C ASN A 65 -0.44 1.90 7.46
N ALA A 66 -1.71 2.15 7.20
CA ALA A 66 -2.68 1.13 6.81
C ALA A 66 -2.61 0.84 5.30
N TYR A 67 -2.08 -0.32 4.94
CA TYR A 67 -2.08 -0.88 3.59
C TYR A 67 -3.15 -1.97 3.50
N GLY A 68 -4.08 -1.82 2.57
CA GLY A 68 -5.22 -2.70 2.38
C GLY A 68 -6.40 -2.40 3.31
N ILE A 69 -7.58 -2.83 2.84
CA ILE A 69 -8.86 -2.52 3.50
C ILE A 69 -8.96 -3.12 4.90
N LYS A 70 -8.40 -4.30 5.12
CA LYS A 70 -8.40 -4.96 6.44
C LYS A 70 -7.61 -4.15 7.46
N ALA A 71 -6.39 -3.74 7.10
CA ALA A 71 -5.57 -2.90 7.95
C ALA A 71 -6.25 -1.54 8.22
N ALA A 72 -6.88 -0.94 7.20
CA ALA A 72 -7.57 0.33 7.34
C ALA A 72 -8.81 0.23 8.25
N ALA A 73 -9.64 -0.80 8.08
CA ALA A 73 -10.82 -1.02 8.93
C ALA A 73 -10.41 -1.21 10.41
N ASN A 74 -9.38 -2.00 10.65
CA ASN A 74 -8.85 -2.21 12.00
C ASN A 74 -8.21 -0.94 12.56
N THR A 75 -7.38 -0.22 11.78
CA THR A 75 -6.70 1.00 12.25
C THR A 75 -7.67 2.12 12.61
N PHE A 76 -8.69 2.38 11.79
CA PHE A 76 -9.57 3.53 11.98
C PHE A 76 -10.82 3.23 12.80
N PHE A 77 -11.31 1.99 12.75
CA PHE A 77 -12.59 1.60 13.35
C PHE A 77 -12.51 0.37 14.25
N ASN A 78 -11.32 -0.24 14.39
CA ASN A 78 -11.09 -1.46 15.18
C ASN A 78 -12.08 -2.59 14.84
N LYS A 79 -12.33 -2.78 13.52
CA LYS A 79 -13.32 -3.71 12.96
C LYS A 79 -12.73 -4.54 11.83
N GLU A 80 -13.33 -5.70 11.57
CA GLU A 80 -13.14 -6.40 10.32
C GLU A 80 -13.90 -5.66 9.17
N PRO A 81 -13.45 -5.77 7.91
CA PRO A 81 -14.11 -5.11 6.78
C PRO A 81 -15.59 -5.43 6.62
N SER A 82 -16.02 -6.63 6.99
CA SER A 82 -17.42 -7.07 6.95
C SER A 82 -18.32 -6.41 7.99
N GLU A 83 -17.73 -5.84 9.04
CA GLU A 83 -18.43 -5.18 10.14
C GLU A 83 -18.54 -3.66 9.96
N LEU A 84 -17.91 -3.14 8.90
CA LEU A 84 -17.95 -1.70 8.61
C LEU A 84 -19.37 -1.28 8.22
N LYS A 85 -19.84 -0.22 8.86
CA LYS A 85 -21.06 0.47 8.45
C LYS A 85 -20.84 1.24 7.15
N LEU A 86 -21.92 1.64 6.50
CA LEU A 86 -21.86 2.36 5.22
C LEU A 86 -21.10 3.69 5.34
N GLU A 87 -21.38 4.46 6.39
CA GLU A 87 -20.70 5.73 6.66
C GLU A 87 -19.19 5.55 6.94
N GLU A 88 -18.80 4.47 7.60
CA GLU A 88 -17.40 4.11 7.86
C GLU A 88 -16.70 3.70 6.56
N SER A 89 -17.35 2.86 5.77
CA SER A 89 -16.87 2.49 4.43
C SER A 89 -16.70 3.70 3.52
N ALA A 90 -17.62 4.67 3.58
CA ALA A 90 -17.54 5.91 2.81
C ALA A 90 -16.35 6.79 3.24
N VAL A 91 -15.96 6.79 4.52
CA VAL A 91 -14.72 7.45 4.99
C VAL A 91 -13.50 6.82 4.32
N LEU A 92 -13.38 5.48 4.36
CA LEU A 92 -12.24 4.78 3.79
C LEU A 92 -12.15 4.99 2.27
N VAL A 93 -13.25 4.81 1.55
CA VAL A 93 -13.32 5.07 0.10
C VAL A 93 -12.96 6.52 -0.22
N GLY A 94 -13.42 7.47 0.60
CA GLY A 94 -13.07 8.88 0.46
C GLY A 94 -11.57 9.14 0.61
N ALA A 95 -10.90 8.43 1.51
CA ALA A 95 -9.47 8.58 1.78
C ALA A 95 -8.58 8.09 0.62
N VAL A 96 -9.00 7.09 -0.16
CA VAL A 96 -8.20 6.45 -1.24
C VAL A 96 -7.58 7.47 -2.21
N ASN A 97 -8.29 8.53 -2.54
CA ASN A 97 -7.83 9.52 -3.52
C ASN A 97 -6.56 10.27 -3.05
N LYS A 98 -6.55 10.71 -1.79
CA LYS A 98 -5.42 11.41 -1.15
C LYS A 98 -5.36 11.03 0.33
N PRO A 99 -4.76 9.87 0.68
CA PRO A 99 -4.83 9.29 2.02
C PRO A 99 -4.35 10.23 3.13
N THR A 100 -3.29 10.99 2.92
CA THR A 100 -2.80 11.95 3.91
C THR A 100 -3.77 13.15 4.07
N ARG A 101 -4.33 13.65 2.95
CA ARG A 101 -5.21 14.83 2.98
C ARG A 101 -6.59 14.55 3.58
N PHE A 102 -7.11 13.35 3.34
CA PHE A 102 -8.43 12.92 3.78
C PHE A 102 -8.36 11.92 4.94
N ASN A 103 -7.23 11.89 5.64
CA ASN A 103 -7.08 11.09 6.84
C ASN A 103 -8.01 11.63 7.96
N PRO A 104 -8.92 10.81 8.50
CA PRO A 104 -9.90 11.28 9.48
C PRO A 104 -9.27 11.64 10.83
N VAL A 105 -8.09 11.10 11.16
CA VAL A 105 -7.35 11.42 12.38
C VAL A 105 -6.62 12.76 12.27
N LEU A 106 -6.01 13.03 11.08
CA LEU A 106 -5.19 14.23 10.87
C LEU A 106 -6.01 15.43 10.38
N ASN A 107 -7.06 15.19 9.61
CA ASN A 107 -7.83 16.21 8.88
C ASN A 107 -9.33 15.90 8.93
N TYR A 108 -9.92 15.92 10.12
CA TYR A 108 -11.31 15.52 10.36
C TYR A 108 -12.32 16.20 9.41
N ASP A 109 -12.32 17.54 9.32
CA ASP A 109 -13.29 18.27 8.51
C ASP A 109 -13.19 17.95 7.01
N ARG A 110 -11.97 17.76 6.51
CA ARG A 110 -11.74 17.37 5.12
C ARG A 110 -12.19 15.93 4.86
N SER A 111 -11.99 15.04 5.81
CA SER A 111 -12.45 13.66 5.75
C SER A 111 -13.97 13.61 5.78
N LEU A 112 -14.61 14.38 6.68
CA LEU A 112 -16.06 14.51 6.78
C LEU A 112 -16.68 15.00 5.48
N ALA A 113 -16.16 16.10 4.92
CA ALA A 113 -16.62 16.63 3.64
C ALA A 113 -16.44 15.59 2.50
N ARG A 114 -15.34 14.84 2.51
CA ARG A 114 -15.07 13.83 1.51
C ARG A 114 -15.98 12.61 1.65
N ARG A 115 -16.26 12.14 2.87
CA ARG A 115 -17.28 11.12 3.16
C ARG A 115 -18.65 11.53 2.64
N ASN A 116 -19.07 12.75 2.97
CA ASN A 116 -20.36 13.28 2.54
C ASN A 116 -20.46 13.36 1.02
N HIS A 117 -19.39 13.74 0.33
CA HIS A 117 -19.33 13.67 -1.13
C HIS A 117 -19.52 12.23 -1.65
N VAL A 118 -18.90 11.21 -1.03
CA VAL A 118 -19.09 9.81 -1.42
C VAL A 118 -20.55 9.40 -1.25
N LEU A 119 -21.17 9.68 -0.09
CA LEU A 119 -22.58 9.37 0.19
C LEU A 119 -23.54 10.07 -0.79
N SER A 120 -23.29 11.34 -1.10
CA SER A 120 -24.04 12.09 -2.12
C SER A 120 -23.93 11.46 -3.51
N GLN A 121 -22.74 10.98 -3.91
CA GLN A 121 -22.61 10.27 -5.18
C GLN A 121 -23.34 8.93 -5.16
N MET A 122 -23.33 8.20 -4.06
CA MET A 122 -24.08 6.95 -3.93
C MET A 122 -25.59 7.18 -4.10
N SER A 123 -26.13 8.24 -3.50
CA SER A 123 -27.55 8.63 -3.71
C SER A 123 -27.82 9.05 -5.15
N LYS A 124 -26.97 9.91 -5.72
CA LYS A 124 -27.10 10.38 -7.10
C LYS A 124 -27.15 9.22 -8.12
N TYR A 125 -26.43 8.15 -7.89
CA TYR A 125 -26.40 6.96 -8.76
C TYR A 125 -27.38 5.86 -8.34
N GLY A 126 -28.27 6.13 -7.37
CA GLY A 126 -29.35 5.23 -6.98
C GLY A 126 -28.95 4.04 -6.12
N PHE A 127 -27.76 4.04 -5.53
CA PHE A 127 -27.32 2.97 -4.60
C PHE A 127 -27.97 3.07 -3.23
N ILE A 128 -28.33 4.29 -2.80
CA ILE A 128 -29.06 4.58 -1.56
C ILE A 128 -30.09 5.68 -1.81
N SER A 129 -31.13 5.75 -0.97
CA SER A 129 -32.10 6.86 -1.04
C SER A 129 -31.46 8.19 -0.60
N GLN A 130 -32.01 9.31 -1.09
CA GLN A 130 -31.53 10.64 -0.68
C GLN A 130 -31.74 10.87 0.82
N GLU A 131 -32.88 10.47 1.35
CA GLU A 131 -33.20 10.58 2.77
C GLU A 131 -32.20 9.82 3.65
N TYR A 132 -31.80 8.60 3.25
CA TYR A 132 -30.79 7.82 3.96
C TYR A 132 -29.42 8.44 3.85
N ALA A 133 -29.03 8.97 2.68
CA ALA A 133 -27.78 9.69 2.51
C ALA A 133 -27.72 10.93 3.42
N ASP A 134 -28.79 11.73 3.49
CA ASP A 134 -28.87 12.93 4.30
C ASP A 134 -28.76 12.59 5.80
N ALA A 135 -29.41 11.53 6.24
CA ALA A 135 -29.30 11.03 7.61
C ALA A 135 -27.85 10.64 7.97
N LEU A 136 -27.17 9.92 7.08
CA LEU A 136 -25.76 9.53 7.29
C LEU A 136 -24.81 10.72 7.25
N MET A 137 -25.06 11.70 6.36
CA MET A 137 -24.24 12.91 6.26
C MET A 137 -24.35 13.81 7.50
N ALA A 138 -25.47 13.77 8.20
CA ALA A 138 -25.66 14.50 9.47
C ALA A 138 -24.89 13.88 10.64
N MET A 139 -24.49 12.61 10.56
CA MET A 139 -23.73 11.94 11.62
C MET A 139 -22.26 12.38 11.63
N PRO A 140 -21.62 12.52 12.82
CA PRO A 140 -20.17 12.71 12.90
C PRO A 140 -19.43 11.45 12.46
N ILE A 141 -18.13 11.59 12.16
CA ILE A 141 -17.23 10.43 12.02
C ILE A 141 -16.83 10.02 13.46
N VAL A 142 -17.19 8.81 13.84
CA VAL A 142 -16.76 8.21 15.11
C VAL A 142 -15.65 7.22 14.80
N LEU A 143 -14.46 7.49 15.32
CA LEU A 143 -13.28 6.64 15.16
C LEU A 143 -13.08 5.81 16.43
N ASP A 144 -12.70 4.55 16.24
CA ASP A 144 -12.05 3.72 17.27
C ASP A 144 -10.61 3.46 16.80
N TYR A 145 -9.78 4.51 16.91
CA TYR A 145 -8.46 4.56 16.30
C TYR A 145 -7.46 3.70 17.05
N ASN A 146 -7.05 2.62 16.39
CA ASN A 146 -6.03 1.70 16.88
C ASN A 146 -4.86 1.67 15.91
N GLN A 147 -3.90 2.57 16.11
CA GLN A 147 -2.67 2.52 15.31
C GLN A 147 -1.90 1.26 15.68
N GLN A 148 -1.88 0.30 14.77
CA GLN A 148 -0.96 -0.83 14.89
C GLN A 148 0.47 -0.31 14.66
N ASP A 149 1.12 0.04 15.76
CA ASP A 149 2.54 0.35 15.72
C ASP A 149 3.29 -0.96 15.44
N HIS A 150 4.22 -0.94 14.49
CA HIS A 150 5.07 -2.11 14.21
C HIS A 150 5.82 -2.60 15.46
N ASN A 151 5.93 -1.74 16.47
CA ASN A 151 6.54 -2.04 17.75
C ASN A 151 5.63 -2.84 18.72
N THR A 152 4.31 -2.87 18.50
CA THR A 152 3.35 -3.57 19.39
C THR A 152 2.93 -4.94 18.86
N SER A 153 3.30 -5.31 17.62
CA SER A 153 2.98 -6.63 17.07
C SER A 153 3.86 -7.72 17.64
N LEU A 154 3.38 -8.97 17.60
CA LEU A 154 4.11 -10.16 18.05
C LEU A 154 5.55 -10.18 17.50
N ALA A 155 6.52 -10.20 18.42
CA ALA A 155 7.96 -10.28 18.15
C ALA A 155 8.52 -9.18 17.20
N PRO A 156 8.41 -7.87 17.51
CA PRO A 156 8.96 -6.81 16.66
C PRO A 156 10.48 -6.95 16.49
N TYR A 157 11.18 -7.32 17.55
CA TYR A 157 12.62 -7.58 17.53
C TYR A 157 13.00 -8.72 16.60
N PHE A 158 12.25 -9.83 16.64
CA PHE A 158 12.48 -10.99 15.75
C PHE A 158 12.30 -10.62 14.27
N ARG A 159 11.26 -9.85 13.95
CA ARG A 159 11.02 -9.40 12.56
C ARG A 159 12.09 -8.43 12.07
N ASP A 160 12.57 -7.52 12.91
CA ASP A 160 13.65 -6.61 12.55
C ASP A 160 14.97 -7.38 12.37
N MET A 161 15.24 -8.32 13.26
CA MET A 161 16.39 -9.23 13.14
C MET A 161 16.31 -10.05 11.85
N LEU A 162 15.15 -10.66 11.56
CA LEU A 162 14.95 -11.46 10.35
C LEU A 162 15.08 -10.59 9.09
N ARG A 163 14.51 -9.39 9.10
CA ARG A 163 14.66 -8.44 8.00
C ARG A 163 16.14 -8.10 7.74
N LYS A 164 16.89 -7.75 8.79
CA LYS A 164 18.32 -7.45 8.68
C LYS A 164 19.11 -8.65 8.16
N TYR A 165 18.79 -9.83 8.66
CA TYR A 165 19.43 -11.09 8.25
C TYR A 165 19.18 -11.39 6.76
N MET A 166 17.94 -11.32 6.31
CA MET A 166 17.55 -11.59 4.92
C MET A 166 17.99 -10.48 3.94
N SER A 167 18.18 -9.26 4.41
CA SER A 167 18.67 -8.12 3.59
C SER A 167 20.16 -7.85 3.73
N ALA A 168 20.92 -8.76 4.35
CA ALA A 168 22.37 -8.64 4.44
C ALA A 168 23.00 -8.55 3.04
N SER A 169 23.98 -7.67 2.88
CA SER A 169 24.74 -7.53 1.64
C SER A 169 25.94 -8.48 1.65
N GLU A 170 26.47 -8.77 0.45
CA GLU A 170 27.69 -9.55 0.33
C GLU A 170 28.83 -8.92 1.16
N PRO A 171 29.47 -9.71 2.06
CA PRO A 171 30.52 -9.19 2.92
C PRO A 171 31.74 -8.71 2.12
N VAL A 172 32.19 -7.49 2.40
CA VAL A 172 33.38 -6.92 1.78
C VAL A 172 34.44 -6.68 2.86
N ARG A 173 35.60 -7.31 2.76
CA ARG A 173 36.66 -7.31 3.78
C ARG A 173 37.02 -5.92 4.33
N LYS A 174 37.03 -4.90 3.50
CA LYS A 174 37.35 -3.51 3.89
C LYS A 174 36.38 -2.89 4.89
N ASN A 175 35.16 -3.47 5.03
CA ASN A 175 34.11 -2.96 5.91
C ASN A 175 34.20 -3.56 7.34
N TYR A 176 35.15 -4.47 7.59
CA TYR A 176 35.30 -5.16 8.86
C TYR A 176 36.59 -4.81 9.54
N TYR A 177 36.51 -4.49 10.83
CA TYR A 177 37.69 -4.23 11.65
C TYR A 177 38.46 -5.52 11.99
N PHE A 178 37.70 -6.57 12.41
CA PHE A 178 38.25 -7.89 12.73
C PHE A 178 38.13 -8.86 11.58
N ALA A 179 39.15 -9.70 11.38
CA ALA A 179 39.14 -10.70 10.32
C ALA A 179 38.14 -11.84 10.58
N ASP A 180 37.93 -12.16 11.86
CA ASP A 180 37.06 -13.25 12.28
C ASP A 180 35.59 -12.89 12.04
N ASP A 181 35.16 -11.65 12.28
CA ASP A 181 33.81 -11.17 11.96
C ASP A 181 33.54 -11.24 10.45
N TYR A 182 34.51 -10.84 9.64
CA TYR A 182 34.42 -10.98 8.19
C TYR A 182 34.26 -12.43 7.74
N ARG A 183 35.02 -13.37 8.34
CA ARG A 183 34.93 -14.80 8.01
C ARG A 183 33.60 -15.38 8.43
N ALA A 184 33.08 -14.98 9.59
CA ALA A 184 31.79 -15.44 10.08
C ALA A 184 30.64 -14.99 9.16
N ASP A 185 30.63 -13.72 8.75
CA ASP A 185 29.61 -13.20 7.83
C ASP A 185 29.76 -13.78 6.41
N LEU A 186 30.98 -14.06 5.97
CA LEU A 186 31.23 -14.71 4.68
C LEU A 186 30.75 -16.15 4.68
N ASP A 187 30.96 -16.90 5.77
CA ASP A 187 30.44 -18.25 5.92
C ASP A 187 28.91 -18.28 5.90
N LEU A 188 28.26 -17.33 6.61
CA LEU A 188 26.81 -17.16 6.54
C LEU A 188 26.34 -16.84 5.13
N TRP A 189 27.05 -15.96 4.42
CA TRP A 189 26.72 -15.60 3.04
C TRP A 189 26.79 -16.78 2.09
N GLU A 190 27.83 -17.61 2.21
CA GLU A 190 28.06 -18.74 1.32
C GLU A 190 27.15 -19.95 1.63
N ASN A 191 26.93 -20.23 2.92
CA ASN A 191 26.35 -21.48 3.38
C ASN A 191 24.91 -21.38 3.93
N ASP A 192 24.44 -20.18 4.37
CA ASP A 192 23.08 -20.01 4.83
C ASP A 192 22.18 -19.46 3.71
N PRO A 193 21.16 -20.21 3.28
CA PRO A 193 20.27 -19.80 2.20
C PRO A 193 19.40 -18.58 2.55
N LEU A 194 19.19 -18.29 3.85
CA LEU A 194 18.37 -17.16 4.30
C LEU A 194 19.19 -15.87 4.48
N TYR A 195 20.49 -16.00 4.77
CA TYR A 195 21.34 -14.82 4.94
C TYR A 195 21.56 -14.10 3.61
N GLY A 196 21.11 -12.83 3.54
CA GLY A 196 21.15 -12.05 2.31
C GLY A 196 20.20 -12.52 1.20
N TRP A 197 19.19 -13.34 1.52
CA TRP A 197 18.26 -13.93 0.53
C TRP A 197 17.64 -12.90 -0.39
N LEU A 198 17.23 -11.73 0.13
CA LEU A 198 16.65 -10.64 -0.68
C LEU A 198 17.66 -10.10 -1.70
N ASN A 199 18.90 -9.88 -1.28
CA ASN A 199 19.94 -9.35 -2.15
C ASN A 199 20.50 -10.38 -3.15
N LYS A 200 20.48 -11.67 -2.78
CA LYS A 200 20.87 -12.76 -3.71
C LYS A 200 19.84 -13.00 -4.81
N ASN A 201 18.54 -12.88 -4.51
CA ASN A 201 17.46 -13.27 -5.42
C ASN A 201 16.74 -12.10 -6.09
N PHE A 202 16.84 -10.89 -5.54
CA PHE A 202 16.15 -9.71 -6.05
C PHE A 202 17.11 -8.53 -6.30
N LYS A 203 18.41 -8.81 -6.53
CA LYS A 203 19.29 -7.76 -7.07
C LYS A 203 18.65 -7.24 -8.35
N PRO A 204 18.34 -5.95 -8.47
CA PRO A 204 18.10 -5.38 -9.79
C PRO A 204 19.41 -5.57 -10.56
N ASP A 205 19.32 -6.29 -11.66
CA ASP A 205 20.42 -6.42 -12.60
C ASP A 205 20.96 -5.01 -12.89
N GLY A 206 22.24 -4.79 -12.63
CA GLY A 206 22.91 -3.51 -12.73
C GLY A 206 22.98 -2.99 -14.18
#